data_a76009d7a4e1043e3b08c300fff06b8f
#
_entry.id   a76009d7a4e1043e3b08c300fff06b8f
#
_cell.length_a   1.000
_cell.length_b   1.000
_cell.length_c   1.000
_cell.angle_alpha   90.00
_cell.angle_beta   90.00
_cell.angle_gamma   90.00
#
_symmetry.space_group_name_H-M   'P 1'
#
loop_
_entity.id
_entity.type
_entity.pdbx_description
1 polymer ?
#
loop_
_entity_poly.entity_id
_entity_poly.type
_entity_poly.pdbx_seq_one_letter_code
_entity_poly.pdbx_strand_id
1 'polypeptide(L)' 'MPREIHKLEQLDEIIPRTLEVRVKKHKDFVKVKFRTKSYLYTIKLSEREAEALLEKIKELNIPIKYF' A
#
# COMPACT_ATOMS: atom_id res chain seq x y z
N MET A 1 6.76 -1.24 -13.95
CA MET A 1 6.21 -2.59 -13.93
C MET A 1 5.59 -2.89 -12.57
N PRO A 2 4.42 -3.51 -12.54
CA PRO A 2 3.81 -3.89 -11.27
C PRO A 2 4.59 -5.03 -10.61
N ARG A 3 4.68 -4.96 -9.30
CA ARG A 3 5.33 -6.00 -8.50
C ARG A 3 4.45 -6.35 -7.32
N GLU A 4 4.31 -7.62 -7.04
CA GLU A 4 3.54 -8.08 -5.91
C GLU A 4 4.42 -8.22 -4.67
N ILE A 5 3.90 -7.70 -3.55
CA ILE A 5 4.58 -7.79 -2.26
C ILE A 5 4.00 -8.98 -1.50
N HIS A 6 4.86 -9.89 -1.08
CA HIS A 6 4.43 -11.07 -0.34
C HIS A 6 4.77 -11.00 1.16
N LYS A 7 5.67 -10.09 1.55
CA LYS A 7 6.09 -9.94 2.94
C LYS A 7 5.91 -8.49 3.39
N LEU A 8 5.29 -8.29 4.54
CA LEU A 8 5.10 -6.97 5.10
C LEU A 8 6.42 -6.24 5.38
N GLU A 9 7.47 -7.00 5.65
CA GLU A 9 8.81 -6.43 5.89
C GLU A 9 9.32 -5.60 4.73
N GLN A 10 8.92 -5.96 3.50
CA GLN A 10 9.34 -5.24 2.31
C GLN A 10 8.77 -3.81 2.27
N LEU A 11 7.68 -3.57 2.98
CA LEU A 11 7.05 -2.26 3.02
C LEU A 11 7.95 -1.20 3.66
N ASP A 12 8.80 -1.59 4.59
CA ASP A 12 9.69 -0.64 5.25
C ASP A 12 10.67 0.00 4.27
N GLU A 13 11.01 -0.70 3.19
CA GLU A 13 11.86 -0.16 2.14
C GLU A 13 11.07 0.61 1.09
N ILE A 14 9.83 0.22 0.86
CA ILE A 14 8.99 0.78 -0.20
C ILE A 14 8.30 2.08 0.23
N ILE A 15 7.81 2.14 1.45
CA ILE A 15 7.06 3.30 1.95
C ILE A 15 7.83 4.62 1.79
N PRO A 16 9.12 4.71 2.15
CA PRO A 16 9.86 5.97 1.98
C PRO A 16 9.98 6.43 0.53
N ARG A 17 9.82 5.53 -0.41
CA ARG A 17 9.92 5.83 -1.85
C ARG A 17 8.57 6.05 -2.50
N THR A 18 7.49 5.88 -1.73
CA THR A 18 6.13 5.93 -2.27
C THR A 18 5.68 7.36 -2.51
N LEU A 19 5.18 7.61 -3.72
CA LEU A 19 4.65 8.91 -4.13
C LEU A 19 3.15 9.00 -3.88
N GLU A 20 2.45 7.88 -4.02
CA GLU A 20 1.01 7.81 -3.88
C GLU A 20 0.60 6.39 -3.48
N VAL A 21 -0.41 6.29 -2.66
CA VAL A 21 -0.99 5.00 -2.26
C VAL A 21 -2.41 4.91 -2.80
N ARG A 22 -2.75 3.79 -3.40
CA ARG A 22 -4.09 3.52 -3.92
C ARG A 22 -4.68 2.34 -3.18
N VAL A 23 -5.92 2.48 -2.74
CA VAL A 23 -6.61 1.45 -1.96
C VAL A 23 -7.87 1.02 -2.68
N LYS A 24 -8.03 -0.29 -2.87
CA LYS A 24 -9.26 -0.86 -3.42
C LYS A 24 -9.73 -1.98 -2.51
N LYS A 25 -10.95 -1.83 -2.01
CA LYS A 25 -11.55 -2.83 -1.13
C LYS A 25 -12.26 -3.88 -1.96
N HIS A 26 -11.91 -5.14 -1.75
CA HIS A 26 -12.59 -6.28 -2.36
C HIS A 26 -13.39 -7.02 -1.29
N LYS A 27 -14.16 -8.00 -1.71
CA LYS A 27 -15.04 -8.76 -0.80
C LYS A 27 -14.27 -9.44 0.33
N ASP A 28 -13.15 -10.08 0.01
CA ASP A 28 -12.40 -10.90 0.96
C ASP A 28 -11.07 -10.30 1.40
N PHE A 29 -10.65 -9.20 0.78
CA PHE A 29 -9.36 -8.59 1.09
C PHE A 29 -9.34 -7.13 0.65
N VAL A 30 -8.29 -6.42 1.04
CA VAL A 30 -8.05 -5.04 0.60
C VAL A 30 -6.75 -5.04 -0.20
N LYS A 31 -6.80 -4.49 -1.39
CA LYS A 31 -5.62 -4.36 -2.23
C LYS A 31 -5.04 -2.97 -2.06
N VAL A 32 -3.78 -2.90 -1.65
CA VAL A 32 -3.07 -1.64 -1.45
C VAL A 32 -1.94 -1.56 -2.45
N LYS A 33 -1.93 -0.48 -3.23
CA LYS A 33 -0.92 -0.27 -4.26
C LYS A 33 -0.06 0.93 -3.88
N PHE A 34 1.26 0.74 -4.00
CA PHE A 34 2.25 1.78 -3.71
C PHE A 34 2.92 2.21 -5.00
N ARG A 35 2.65 3.44 -5.41
CA ARG A 35 3.29 4.00 -6.61
C ARG A 35 4.61 4.62 -6.23
N THR A 36 5.69 4.07 -6.76
CA THR A 36 7.02 4.65 -6.62
C THR A 36 7.43 5.22 -7.98
N LYS A 37 8.61 5.80 -8.04
CA LYS A 37 9.11 6.38 -9.28
C LYS A 37 9.25 5.34 -10.40
N SER A 38 9.69 4.13 -10.07
CA SER A 38 9.98 3.08 -11.06
C SER A 38 8.96 1.96 -11.10
N TYR A 39 8.30 1.67 -9.99
CA TYR A 39 7.43 0.49 -9.87
C TYR A 39 6.10 0.80 -9.22
N LEU A 40 5.14 -0.05 -9.49
CA LEU A 40 3.87 -0.08 -8.78
C LEU A 40 3.83 -1.38 -7.99
N TYR A 41 3.95 -1.26 -6.67
CA TYR A 41 3.90 -2.42 -5.78
C TYR A 41 2.46 -2.67 -5.31
N THR A 42 2.10 -3.94 -5.19
CA THR A 42 0.75 -4.32 -4.75
C THR A 42 0.85 -5.33 -3.62
N ILE A 43 0.03 -5.14 -2.59
CA ILE A 43 -0.09 -6.10 -1.50
C ILE A 43 -1.56 -6.33 -1.19
N LYS A 44 -1.90 -7.58 -0.90
CA LYS A 44 -3.24 -7.97 -0.46
C LYS A 44 -3.22 -8.13 1.06
N LEU A 45 -4.11 -7.45 1.74
CA LEU A 45 -4.18 -7.46 3.19
C LEU A 45 -5.60 -7.72 3.65
N SER A 46 -5.74 -8.18 4.90
CA SER A 46 -7.03 -8.22 5.55
C SER A 46 -7.45 -6.78 5.83
N GLU A 47 -8.73 -6.58 6.10
CA GLU A 47 -9.26 -5.25 6.38
C GLU A 47 -8.55 -4.62 7.59
N ARG A 48 -8.30 -5.41 8.62
CA ARG A 48 -7.60 -4.94 9.82
C ARG A 48 -6.15 -4.54 9.55
N GLU A 49 -5.44 -5.36 8.80
CA GLU A 49 -4.06 -5.07 8.43
C GLU A 49 -3.97 -3.82 7.56
N ALA A 50 -4.91 -3.66 6.63
CA ALA A 50 -4.95 -2.51 5.77
C ALA A 50 -5.21 -1.22 6.56
N GLU A 51 -6.12 -1.25 7.53
CA GLU A 51 -6.39 -0.08 8.37
C GLU A 51 -5.16 0.37 9.14
N ALA A 52 -4.45 -0.58 9.74
CA ALA A 52 -3.23 -0.27 10.49
C ALA A 52 -2.17 0.34 9.58
N LEU A 53 -2.00 -0.22 8.39
CA LEU A 53 -1.03 0.29 7.42
C LEU A 53 -1.40 1.69 6.94
N LEU A 54 -2.67 1.93 6.65
CA LEU A 54 -3.13 3.23 6.17
C LEU A 54 -2.97 4.34 7.20
N GLU A 55 -3.15 4.04 8.48
CA GLU A 55 -2.91 5.02 9.53
C GLU A 55 -1.44 5.44 9.55
N LYS A 56 -0.54 4.49 9.40
CA LYS A 56 0.89 4.76 9.34
C LYS A 56 1.23 5.63 8.14
N ILE A 57 0.62 5.34 6.99
CA ILE A 57 0.82 6.11 5.77
C ILE A 57 0.31 7.54 5.91
N LYS A 58 -0.84 7.72 6.57
CA LYS A 58 -1.39 9.05 6.84
C LYS A 58 -0.45 9.90 7.69
N GLU A 59 0.20 9.29 8.67
CA GLU A 59 1.16 9.99 9.52
C GLU A 59 2.35 10.50 8.73
N LEU A 60 2.68 9.82 7.64
CA LEU A 60 3.80 10.20 6.77
C LEU A 60 3.39 11.22 5.70
N ASN A 61 2.14 11.64 5.69
CA ASN A 61 1.59 12.61 4.72
C ASN A 61 1.70 12.15 3.26
N ILE A 62 1.63 10.85 3.03
CA ILE A 62 1.61 10.31 1.67
C ILE A 62 0.18 10.34 1.14
N PRO A 63 -0.08 10.88 -0.06
CA PRO A 63 -1.42 10.91 -0.63
C PRO A 63 -2.03 9.52 -0.77
N ILE A 64 -3.28 9.36 -0.35
CA ILE A 64 -4.01 8.10 -0.44
C ILE A 64 -5.26 8.32 -1.29
N LYS A 65 -5.45 7.47 -2.28
CA LYS A 65 -6.65 7.47 -3.12
C LYS A 65 -7.41 6.16 -2.92
N TYR A 66 -8.73 6.29 -2.77
CA TYR A 66 -9.62 5.15 -2.59
C TYR A 66 -10.41 4.89 -3.87
N PHE A 67 -10.49 3.66 -4.26
CA PHE A 67 -11.21 3.23 -5.46
C PHE A 67 -12.31 2.23 -5.16
#